data_c887940699f3d84922bd873541688380
#
_entry.id   c887940699f3d84922bd873541688380
#
_cell.length_a   1.000
_cell.length_b   1.000
_cell.length_c   1.000
_cell.angle_alpha   90.00
_cell.angle_beta   90.00
_cell.angle_gamma   90.00
#
_symmetry.space_group_name_H-M   'P 1'
#
loop_
_entity.id
_entity.type
_entity.pdbx_description
1 polymer ?
#
loop_
_entity_poly.entity_id
_entity_poly.type
_entity_poly.pdbx_seq_one_letter_code
_entity_poly.pdbx_strand_id
1 'polypeptide(L)'
;RTQPYPPQSGRQPQASAIDHLRIRNIRFIDDSRNHVINSGENCKVIFEIMNEGNKTAYNVVPVVAETTGMKRIYISPSVMIEQITPHNGVKYTANISAGERIKTGNVTIRIAIADEYGDEYDWQEFSLPTQR
;
A
#
# COMPACT_ATOMS: atom_id res chain seq x y z
N ARG A 1 -24.64 14.79 27.81
CA ARG A 1 -24.17 14.69 27.56
C ARG A 1 -23.53 14.74 27.47
N THR A 2 -23.37 14.83 27.53
CA THR A 2 -22.75 14.93 27.26
C THR A 2 -21.84 14.83 27.13
N GLN A 3 -21.53 14.81 27.05
CA GLN A 3 -20.76 14.79 26.77
C GLN A 3 -19.93 14.93 26.61
N PRO A 4 -19.74 15.12 27.03
CA PRO A 4 -19.09 15.23 26.56
C PRO A 4 -18.27 14.81 26.04
N TYR A 5 -18.10 14.67 25.74
CA TYR A 5 -17.58 14.25 25.06
C TYR A 5 -17.23 14.29 24.36
N PRO A 6 -17.34 13.98 24.69
CA PRO A 6 -17.13 13.89 23.64
C PRO A 6 -16.43 14.27 22.72
N PRO A 7 -16.16 14.62 22.50
CA PRO A 7 -15.48 15.42 21.53
C PRO A 7 -14.49 14.74 20.68
N GLN A 8 -13.84 13.90 21.16
CA GLN A 8 -12.89 13.11 20.39
C GLN A 8 -13.55 12.23 19.37
N SER A 9 -14.80 12.23 19.38
CA SER A 9 -15.55 11.32 18.55
C SER A 9 -15.53 11.64 17.06
N GLY A 10 -15.08 12.81 16.68
CA GLY A 10 -15.12 13.19 15.26
C GLY A 10 -14.29 12.30 14.35
N ARG A 11 -13.28 11.66 14.89
CA ARG A 11 -12.40 10.80 14.11
C ARG A 11 -12.98 9.40 13.88
N GLN A 12 -13.78 8.92 14.78
CA GLN A 12 -14.23 7.52 14.78
C GLN A 12 -15.01 7.11 13.51
N PRO A 13 -15.92 7.92 13.01
CA PRO A 13 -16.64 7.51 11.81
C PRO A 13 -15.75 7.26 10.61
N GLN A 14 -14.72 8.09 10.43
CA GLN A 14 -13.79 7.89 9.33
C GLN A 14 -12.94 6.66 9.51
N ALA A 15 -12.47 6.42 10.74
CA ALA A 15 -11.71 5.23 11.03
C ALA A 15 -12.52 3.97 10.73
N SER A 16 -13.81 3.99 11.09
CA SER A 16 -14.69 2.86 10.82
C SER A 16 -14.85 2.62 9.32
N ALA A 17 -14.92 3.70 8.52
CA ALA A 17 -15.05 3.57 7.08
C ALA A 17 -13.79 2.95 6.47
N ILE A 18 -12.62 3.37 6.91
CA ILE A 18 -11.35 2.83 6.41
C ILE A 18 -11.20 1.36 6.82
N ASP A 19 -11.75 0.98 7.95
CA ASP A 19 -11.69 -0.39 8.43
C ASP A 19 -12.35 -1.39 7.48
N HIS A 20 -13.20 -0.95 6.57
CA HIS A 20 -13.86 -1.80 5.60
C HIS A 20 -13.14 -1.85 4.25
N LEU A 21 -11.97 -1.23 4.13
CA LEU A 21 -11.18 -1.30 2.92
C LEU A 21 -10.37 -2.59 2.90
N ARG A 22 -10.23 -3.18 1.71
CA ARG A 22 -9.46 -4.42 1.53
C ARG A 22 -8.56 -4.32 0.32
N ILE A 23 -7.37 -4.88 0.45
CA ILE A 23 -6.41 -4.98 -0.64
C ILE A 23 -6.75 -6.20 -1.48
N ARG A 24 -6.81 -6.01 -2.81
CA ARG A 24 -7.17 -7.09 -3.73
C ARG A 24 -6.33 -7.02 -4.98
N ASN A 25 -6.20 -8.16 -5.65
CA ASN A 25 -5.65 -8.28 -7.00
C ASN A 25 -4.24 -7.69 -7.10
N ILE A 26 -3.37 -8.11 -6.20
CA ILE A 26 -1.98 -7.66 -6.20
C ILE A 26 -1.27 -8.29 -7.39
N ARG A 27 -0.58 -7.45 -8.18
CA ARG A 27 0.23 -7.90 -9.31
C ARG A 27 1.58 -7.22 -9.27
N PHE A 28 2.59 -7.98 -9.61
CA PHE A 28 3.94 -7.47 -9.78
C PHE A 28 4.29 -7.54 -11.27
N ILE A 29 4.75 -6.43 -11.83
CA ILE A 29 5.12 -6.33 -13.24
C ILE A 29 6.53 -5.79 -13.31
N ASP A 30 7.40 -6.50 -14.02
CA ASP A 30 8.77 -6.10 -14.23
C ASP A 30 9.10 -6.09 -15.73
N ASP A 31 10.11 -5.32 -16.10
CA ASP A 31 10.47 -5.16 -17.52
C ASP A 31 10.89 -6.48 -18.16
N SER A 32 11.60 -7.30 -17.42
CA SER A 32 12.08 -8.59 -17.91
C SER A 32 11.02 -9.67 -17.91
N ARG A 33 9.90 -9.44 -17.22
CA ARG A 33 8.78 -10.38 -17.10
C ARG A 33 9.18 -11.73 -16.53
N ASN A 34 10.10 -11.72 -15.58
CA ASN A 34 10.58 -12.93 -14.94
C ASN A 34 10.24 -13.01 -13.45
N HIS A 35 9.50 -12.03 -12.92
CA HIS A 35 9.13 -11.91 -11.51
C HIS A 35 10.35 -11.85 -10.59
N VAL A 36 11.41 -11.25 -11.09
CA VAL A 36 12.64 -11.01 -10.36
C VAL A 36 12.96 -9.53 -10.46
N ILE A 37 13.43 -8.94 -9.39
CA ILE A 37 13.91 -7.57 -9.42
C ILE A 37 15.38 -7.62 -9.85
N ASN A 38 15.64 -7.26 -11.09
CA ASN A 38 17.00 -7.27 -11.65
C ASN A 38 17.66 -5.92 -11.42
N SER A 39 19.00 -5.92 -11.37
CA SER A 39 19.76 -4.70 -11.19
C SER A 39 19.43 -3.69 -12.29
N GLY A 40 19.25 -2.43 -11.89
CA GLY A 40 18.92 -1.35 -12.80
C GLY A 40 17.50 -1.38 -13.37
N GLU A 41 16.67 -2.28 -12.89
CA GLU A 41 15.34 -2.48 -13.45
C GLU A 41 14.29 -1.64 -12.74
N ASN A 42 13.25 -1.27 -13.49
CA ASN A 42 12.07 -0.62 -12.93
C ASN A 42 10.91 -1.62 -12.95
N CYS A 43 10.22 -1.70 -11.82
CA CYS A 43 9.12 -2.62 -11.62
C CYS A 43 7.92 -1.88 -11.07
N LYS A 44 6.76 -2.53 -11.14
CA LYS A 44 5.52 -1.96 -10.59
C LYS A 44 4.80 -2.99 -9.74
N VAL A 45 4.26 -2.52 -8.64
CA VAL A 45 3.30 -3.28 -7.85
C VAL A 45 1.96 -2.59 -8.05
N ILE A 46 0.98 -3.34 -8.53
CA ILE A 46 -0.36 -2.82 -8.80
C ILE A 46 -1.33 -3.59 -7.95
N PHE A 47 -2.19 -2.89 -7.24
CA PHE A 47 -3.22 -3.54 -6.44
C PHE A 47 -4.47 -2.65 -6.40
N GLU A 48 -5.54 -3.24 -5.95
CA GLU A 48 -6.82 -2.55 -5.83
C GLU A 48 -7.16 -2.39 -4.35
N ILE A 49 -7.68 -1.22 -4.00
CA ILE A 49 -8.24 -0.98 -2.68
C ILE A 49 -9.73 -0.91 -2.85
N MET A 50 -10.44 -1.91 -2.32
CA MET A 50 -11.89 -2.03 -2.47
C MET A 50 -12.58 -1.62 -1.18
N ASN A 51 -13.57 -0.74 -1.30
CA ASN A 51 -14.40 -0.35 -0.17
C ASN A 51 -15.59 -1.32 -0.08
N GLU A 52 -15.53 -2.22 0.88
CA GLU A 52 -16.59 -3.20 1.09
C GLU A 52 -17.65 -2.73 2.08
N GLY A 53 -17.50 -1.52 2.56
CA GLY A 53 -18.46 -0.96 3.51
C GLY A 53 -19.56 -0.15 2.85
N ASN A 54 -20.36 0.49 3.69
CA ASN A 54 -21.52 1.28 3.27
C ASN A 54 -21.28 2.77 3.36
N LYS A 55 -20.07 3.19 3.73
CA LYS A 55 -19.72 4.61 3.88
C LYS A 55 -18.49 4.91 3.06
N THR A 56 -18.40 6.15 2.60
CA THR A 56 -17.22 6.62 1.88
C THR A 56 -16.02 6.68 2.82
N ALA A 57 -14.89 6.15 2.38
CA ALA A 57 -13.64 6.26 3.11
C ALA A 57 -12.87 7.46 2.57
N TYR A 58 -12.34 8.29 3.46
CA TYR A 58 -11.62 9.52 3.11
C TYR A 58 -10.17 9.45 3.54
N ASN A 59 -9.32 10.13 2.79
CA ASN A 59 -7.92 10.33 3.14
C ASN A 59 -7.19 9.00 3.36
N VAL A 60 -7.30 8.13 2.36
CA VAL A 60 -6.75 6.79 2.39
C VAL A 60 -5.31 6.84 1.93
N VAL A 61 -4.39 6.30 2.71
CA VAL A 61 -2.96 6.34 2.42
C VAL A 61 -2.46 4.93 2.14
N PRO A 62 -2.22 4.59 0.86
CA PRO A 62 -1.58 3.32 0.53
C PRO A 62 -0.11 3.38 0.93
N VAL A 63 0.39 2.33 1.55
CA VAL A 63 1.78 2.25 1.97
C VAL A 63 2.40 1.02 1.33
N VAL A 64 3.48 1.23 0.57
CA VAL A 64 4.23 0.13 -0.04
C VAL A 64 5.66 0.28 0.44
N ALA A 65 6.16 -0.74 1.10
CA ALA A 65 7.48 -0.69 1.73
C ALA A 65 8.24 -1.99 1.53
N GLU A 66 9.56 -1.86 1.46
CA GLU A 66 10.46 -2.98 1.48
C GLU A 66 10.89 -3.18 2.93
N THR A 67 10.65 -4.35 3.50
CA THR A 67 10.82 -4.60 4.93
C THR A 67 12.04 -5.43 5.29
N THR A 68 12.78 -5.89 4.28
CA THR A 68 13.94 -6.75 4.50
C THR A 68 15.20 -5.96 4.86
N GLY A 69 15.21 -4.68 4.50
CA GLY A 69 16.37 -3.84 4.71
C GLY A 69 17.41 -3.93 3.59
N MET A 70 17.04 -4.45 2.44
CA MET A 70 17.94 -4.49 1.30
C MET A 70 18.17 -3.08 0.78
N LYS A 71 19.43 -2.70 0.59
CA LYS A 71 19.79 -1.39 0.09
C LYS A 71 19.55 -1.30 -1.41
N ARG A 72 19.37 -0.10 -1.90
CA ARG A 72 19.23 0.23 -3.32
C ARG A 72 17.94 -0.26 -3.94
N ILE A 73 16.93 -0.45 -3.13
CA ILE A 73 15.56 -0.65 -3.57
C ILE A 73 14.81 0.63 -3.22
N TYR A 74 14.22 1.27 -4.22
CA TYR A 74 13.54 2.55 -4.05
C TYR A 74 12.10 2.42 -4.46
N ILE A 75 11.21 2.81 -3.58
CA ILE A 75 9.77 2.71 -3.82
C ILE A 75 9.21 4.11 -3.88
N SER A 76 8.32 4.36 -4.85
CA SER A 76 7.71 5.67 -5.01
C SER A 76 6.95 6.08 -3.75
N PRO A 77 6.91 7.38 -3.42
CA PRO A 77 6.19 7.86 -2.24
C PRO A 77 4.70 7.54 -2.31
N SER A 78 4.09 7.39 -1.14
CA SER A 78 2.64 7.20 -1.05
C SER A 78 1.90 8.42 -1.58
N VAL A 79 0.80 8.17 -2.29
CA VAL A 79 -0.10 9.22 -2.76
C VAL A 79 -1.44 9.00 -2.10
N MET A 80 -1.91 9.99 -1.37
CA MET A 80 -3.17 9.90 -0.66
C MET A 80 -4.34 9.86 -1.65
N ILE A 81 -5.30 8.99 -1.37
CA ILE A 81 -6.55 8.90 -2.13
C ILE A 81 -7.60 9.65 -1.33
N GLU A 82 -8.19 10.69 -1.95
CA GLU A 82 -9.11 11.56 -1.22
C GLU A 82 -10.35 10.84 -0.74
N GLN A 83 -10.90 9.96 -1.57
CA GLN A 83 -12.08 9.21 -1.17
C GLN A 83 -12.24 7.96 -2.00
N ILE A 84 -12.85 6.95 -1.39
CA ILE A 84 -13.31 5.74 -2.07
C ILE A 84 -14.74 5.51 -1.63
N THR A 85 -15.67 5.62 -2.58
CA THR A 85 -17.10 5.49 -2.29
C THR A 85 -17.47 4.02 -2.03
N PRO A 86 -18.61 3.77 -1.36
CA PRO A 86 -19.00 2.39 -1.03
C PRO A 86 -19.08 1.49 -2.25
N HIS A 87 -18.58 0.28 -2.09
CA HIS A 87 -18.62 -0.78 -3.10
C HIS A 87 -17.85 -0.46 -4.37
N ASN A 88 -16.94 0.53 -4.29
CA ASN A 88 -16.05 0.88 -5.39
C ASN A 88 -14.60 0.61 -5.00
N GLY A 89 -13.78 0.44 -6.00
CA GLY A 89 -12.35 0.21 -5.82
C GLY A 89 -11.52 1.23 -6.57
N VAL A 90 -10.29 1.41 -6.10
CA VAL A 90 -9.31 2.29 -6.72
C VAL A 90 -8.07 1.45 -6.98
N LYS A 91 -7.58 1.50 -8.22
CA LYS A 91 -6.32 0.84 -8.57
C LYS A 91 -5.16 1.76 -8.18
N TYR A 92 -4.19 1.20 -7.48
CA TYR A 92 -3.00 1.92 -7.06
C TYR A 92 -1.77 1.27 -7.65
N THR A 93 -0.85 2.08 -8.13
CA THR A 93 0.42 1.62 -8.69
C THR A 93 1.56 2.24 -7.91
N ALA A 94 2.46 1.39 -7.40
CA ALA A 94 3.70 1.82 -6.79
C ALA A 94 4.85 1.41 -7.72
N ASN A 95 5.80 2.31 -7.92
CA ASN A 95 6.97 2.03 -8.74
C ASN A 95 8.12 1.61 -7.84
N ILE A 96 8.83 0.57 -8.24
CA ILE A 96 10.00 0.06 -7.54
C ILE A 96 11.18 0.15 -8.49
N SER A 97 12.24 0.85 -8.07
CA SER A 97 13.46 0.96 -8.85
C SER A 97 14.58 0.23 -8.11
N ALA A 98 15.33 -0.59 -8.82
CA ALA A 98 16.49 -1.27 -8.28
C ALA A 98 17.75 -0.62 -8.81
N GLY A 99 18.67 -0.29 -7.91
CA GLY A 99 19.98 0.21 -8.31
C GLY A 99 20.80 -0.89 -8.97
N GLU A 100 21.84 -0.49 -9.70
CA GLU A 100 22.66 -1.45 -10.43
C GLU A 100 23.48 -2.35 -9.50
N ARG A 101 23.64 -1.94 -8.25
CA ARG A 101 24.45 -2.67 -7.27
C ARG A 101 23.59 -3.35 -6.20
N ILE A 102 22.36 -3.69 -6.51
CA ILE A 102 21.58 -4.46 -5.54
C ILE A 102 22.21 -5.81 -5.35
N LYS A 103 21.93 -6.42 -4.21
CA LYS A 103 22.44 -7.78 -3.94
C LYS A 103 21.47 -8.80 -4.50
N THR A 104 22.01 -9.92 -4.94
CA THR A 104 21.21 -11.10 -5.24
C THR A 104 20.69 -11.69 -3.94
N GLY A 105 19.39 -11.92 -3.87
CA GLY A 105 18.76 -12.45 -2.67
C GLY A 105 17.27 -12.39 -2.78
N ASN A 106 16.60 -12.04 -1.68
CA ASN A 106 15.16 -11.91 -1.63
C ASN A 106 14.79 -10.66 -0.86
N VAL A 107 13.69 -10.02 -1.31
CA VAL A 107 13.11 -8.89 -0.59
C VAL A 107 11.66 -9.20 -0.27
N THR A 108 11.18 -8.67 0.83
CA THR A 108 9.77 -8.72 1.18
C THR A 108 9.17 -7.35 0.96
N ILE A 109 8.10 -7.30 0.21
CA ILE A 109 7.34 -6.07 -0.04
C ILE A 109 6.06 -6.16 0.79
N ARG A 110 5.80 -5.12 1.57
CA ARG A 110 4.62 -5.03 2.40
C ARG A 110 3.72 -3.93 1.87
N ILE A 111 2.46 -4.26 1.66
CA ILE A 111 1.43 -3.33 1.20
C ILE A 111 0.45 -3.16 2.35
N ALA A 112 0.13 -1.92 2.69
CA ALA A 112 -0.81 -1.62 3.76
C ALA A 112 -1.73 -0.48 3.36
N ILE A 113 -2.90 -0.46 3.97
CA ILE A 113 -3.85 0.65 3.88
C ILE A 113 -3.80 1.36 5.22
N ALA A 114 -3.47 2.65 5.18
CA ALA A 114 -3.38 3.47 6.38
C ALA A 114 -4.32 4.66 6.28
N ASP A 115 -4.60 5.28 7.42
CA ASP A 115 -5.29 6.55 7.45
C ASP A 115 -4.27 7.69 7.49
N GLU A 116 -4.75 8.92 7.53
CA GLU A 116 -3.89 10.09 7.54
C GLU A 116 -3.09 10.25 8.84
N TYR A 117 -3.45 9.48 9.86
CA TYR A 117 -2.76 9.50 11.16
C TYR A 117 -1.73 8.38 11.29
N GLY A 118 -1.62 7.55 10.27
CA GLY A 118 -0.63 6.46 10.25
C GLY A 118 -1.12 5.13 10.80
N ASP A 119 -2.38 5.04 11.21
CA ASP A 119 -2.95 3.76 11.66
C ASP A 119 -3.23 2.87 10.45
N GLU A 120 -2.84 1.60 10.54
CA GLU A 120 -3.00 0.64 9.46
C GLU A 120 -4.17 -0.29 9.72
N TYR A 121 -4.88 -0.67 8.66
CA TYR A 121 -6.12 -1.43 8.77
C TYR A 121 -6.10 -2.77 8.05
N ASP A 122 -5.53 -2.84 6.86
CA ASP A 122 -5.34 -4.08 6.13
C ASP A 122 -3.94 -4.08 5.54
N TRP A 123 -3.32 -5.26 5.46
CA TRP A 123 -1.98 -5.35 4.91
C TRP A 123 -1.73 -6.75 4.36
N GLN A 124 -0.81 -6.83 3.41
CA GLN A 124 -0.36 -8.08 2.83
C GLN A 124 1.12 -7.97 2.53
N GLU A 125 1.80 -9.12 2.53
CA GLU A 125 3.23 -9.19 2.19
C GLU A 125 3.45 -10.23 1.13
N PHE A 126 4.45 -10.01 0.30
CA PHE A 126 4.94 -11.02 -0.63
C PHE A 126 6.45 -10.83 -0.82
N SER A 127 7.12 -11.91 -1.22
CA SER A 127 8.56 -11.90 -1.39
C SER A 127 8.90 -12.06 -2.86
N LEU A 128 9.99 -11.41 -3.27
CA LEU A 128 10.50 -11.46 -4.63
C LEU A 128 12.00 -11.71 -4.60
N PRO A 129 12.52 -12.53 -5.52
CA PRO A 129 13.96 -12.64 -5.64
C PRO A 129 14.54 -11.40 -6.28
N THR A 130 15.79 -11.09 -5.94
CA THR A 130 16.55 -10.03 -6.57
C THR A 130 17.75 -10.66 -7.27
N GLN A 131 18.18 -10.03 -8.35
CA GLN A 131 19.30 -10.55 -9.14
C GLN A 131 20.18 -9.38 -9.59
N ARG A 132 21.40 -9.40 -9.12
CA ARG A 132 22.40 -8.43 -9.54
C ARG A 132 22.92 -8.71 -10.96
#